data_f56eec2cb848b975fb8c0ca119f2f52e
#
_entry.id   f56eec2cb848b975fb8c0ca119f2f52e
#
_cell.length_a   1.000
_cell.length_b   1.000
_cell.length_c   1.000
_cell.angle_alpha   90.00
_cell.angle_beta   90.00
_cell.angle_gamma   90.00
#
_symmetry.space_group_name_H-M   'P 1'
#
loop_
_entity.id
_entity.type
_entity.pdbx_description
1 polymer ?
#
loop_
_entity_poly.entity_id
_entity_poly.type
_entity_poly.pdbx_seq_one_letter_code
_entity_poly.pdbx_strand_id
1 'polypeptide(L)'
;MSIMNLSSSCMIQHSLPRRLLHNHSGVVSIALFFVFCCVVFSLITSNFLTGTNWLNIIRQSAPLLIVATAMTLVITTGGIDLSVGSTLALVGALSAIALNSWGLPWPVVLLGGLLLGGFVGAINGFFIAYEGIPAFIVTLATLAVVRGIALLVTQGYSIPVPADSLFTFIGRAWVVGIPMPALLGILILLIGHIVLNHMRFGRYVTAIGANAEGARRSGINTKAVTMKVYIISGMAAALAGMIITARLGSGSSNQGEGFELQVIAAVVLGSTSLFGGFGTIIGTLLGALSIAVIQNGLILSHISPFYTQIATGTIILLAIWLNTRILNPTRSAAKG
;
A
#
# COMPACT_ATOMS: atom_id res chain seq x y z
N MET A 1 46.87 -38.60 34.78
CA MET A 1 46.44 -39.38 33.61
C MET A 1 44.93 -39.46 33.70
N SER A 2 44.22 -38.53 33.08
CA SER A 2 42.77 -38.55 33.05
C SER A 2 42.34 -38.02 31.66
N ILE A 3 41.66 -38.81 30.90
CA ILE A 3 41.32 -38.64 29.49
C ILE A 3 40.05 -37.81 29.42
N MET A 4 40.15 -36.66 28.79
CA MET A 4 39.02 -35.79 28.43
C MET A 4 38.10 -36.49 27.41
N ASN A 5 36.87 -36.76 27.80
CA ASN A 5 35.79 -37.12 26.91
C ASN A 5 35.16 -35.84 26.37
N LEU A 6 35.41 -35.57 25.08
CA LEU A 6 34.72 -34.54 24.29
C LEU A 6 33.39 -35.15 23.86
N SER A 7 32.33 -34.71 24.49
CA SER A 7 30.95 -34.98 24.06
C SER A 7 30.66 -34.24 22.77
N SER A 8 30.40 -34.97 21.72
CA SER A 8 29.99 -34.57 20.42
C SER A 8 28.71 -33.69 20.46
N SER A 9 28.88 -32.45 20.07
CA SER A 9 27.78 -31.49 19.85
C SER A 9 26.79 -32.04 18.83
N CYS A 10 25.58 -32.28 19.28
CA CYS A 10 24.44 -32.65 18.46
C CYS A 10 24.11 -31.50 17.50
N MET A 11 24.61 -31.54 16.26
CA MET A 11 24.16 -30.68 15.18
C MET A 11 22.73 -31.05 14.82
N ILE A 12 21.77 -30.29 15.34
CA ILE A 12 20.37 -30.38 14.91
C ILE A 12 20.31 -29.92 13.45
N GLN A 13 20.31 -30.87 12.54
CA GLN A 13 19.97 -30.66 11.13
C GLN A 13 18.49 -30.24 11.05
N HIS A 14 18.22 -28.95 11.04
CA HIS A 14 16.92 -28.49 10.61
C HIS A 14 16.76 -28.78 9.12
N SER A 15 15.82 -29.64 8.77
CA SER A 15 15.48 -29.96 7.39
C SER A 15 15.18 -28.70 6.57
N LEU A 16 15.64 -28.64 5.32
CA LEU A 16 15.44 -27.55 4.36
C LEU A 16 14.02 -26.95 4.34
N PRO A 17 12.93 -27.76 4.38
CA PRO A 17 11.57 -27.19 4.41
C PRO A 17 11.24 -26.41 5.69
N ARG A 18 11.78 -26.78 6.85
CA ARG A 18 11.59 -26.00 8.09
C ARG A 18 12.34 -24.68 8.10
N ARG A 19 13.50 -24.58 7.49
CA ARG A 19 14.23 -23.30 7.35
C ARG A 19 13.52 -22.31 6.39
N LEU A 20 12.96 -22.82 5.28
CA LEU A 20 12.18 -22.01 4.35
C LEU A 20 10.88 -21.51 4.99
N LEU A 21 10.18 -22.34 5.75
CA LEU A 21 8.97 -21.94 6.49
C LEU A 21 9.27 -20.89 7.57
N HIS A 22 10.42 -20.96 8.25
CA HIS A 22 10.77 -20.02 9.30
C HIS A 22 11.16 -18.64 8.75
N ASN A 23 11.84 -18.57 7.59
CA ASN A 23 12.23 -17.31 6.96
C ASN A 23 11.07 -16.59 6.26
N HIS A 24 9.98 -17.30 5.92
CA HIS A 24 8.82 -16.75 5.21
C HIS A 24 7.51 -16.89 6.00
N SER A 25 7.59 -17.14 7.30
CA SER A 25 6.41 -17.41 8.16
C SER A 25 5.31 -16.35 8.04
N GLY A 26 5.70 -15.08 7.93
CA GLY A 26 4.75 -13.98 7.77
C GLY A 26 3.99 -14.01 6.44
N VAL A 27 4.69 -14.31 5.33
CA VAL A 27 4.06 -14.39 3.99
C VAL A 27 3.16 -15.63 3.90
N VAL A 28 3.58 -16.76 4.49
CA VAL A 28 2.75 -17.97 4.56
C VAL A 28 1.48 -17.72 5.38
N SER A 29 1.60 -17.02 6.51
CA SER A 29 0.47 -16.68 7.36
C SER A 29 -0.58 -15.86 6.62
N ILE A 30 -0.17 -14.78 5.92
CA ILE A 30 -1.11 -13.96 5.16
C ILE A 30 -1.69 -14.71 3.95
N ALA A 31 -0.92 -15.61 3.32
CA ALA A 31 -1.43 -16.46 2.24
C ALA A 31 -2.54 -17.39 2.74
N LEU A 32 -2.34 -18.01 3.91
CA LEU A 32 -3.37 -18.85 4.54
C LEU A 32 -4.62 -18.02 4.90
N PHE A 33 -4.43 -16.81 5.44
CA PHE A 33 -5.54 -15.91 5.74
C PHE A 33 -6.30 -15.51 4.47
N PHE A 34 -5.60 -15.18 3.39
CA PHE A 34 -6.22 -14.87 2.10
C PHE A 34 -7.06 -16.03 1.57
N VAL A 35 -6.49 -17.24 1.58
CA VAL A 35 -7.21 -18.46 1.17
C VAL A 35 -8.43 -18.70 2.07
N PHE A 36 -8.28 -18.53 3.37
CA PHE A 36 -9.41 -18.64 4.32
C PHE A 36 -10.54 -17.68 3.97
N CYS A 37 -10.25 -16.40 3.72
CA CYS A 37 -11.26 -15.42 3.29
C CYS A 37 -11.94 -15.85 1.98
N CYS A 38 -11.15 -16.32 1.00
CA CYS A 38 -11.71 -16.82 -0.27
C CYS A 38 -12.66 -18.01 -0.07
N VAL A 39 -12.29 -18.97 0.77
CA VAL A 39 -13.13 -20.12 1.09
C VAL A 39 -14.43 -19.68 1.77
N VAL A 40 -14.34 -18.83 2.79
CA VAL A 40 -15.52 -18.32 3.52
C VAL A 40 -16.50 -17.67 2.57
N PHE A 41 -16.06 -16.73 1.73
CA PHE A 41 -16.97 -16.03 0.81
C PHE A 41 -17.43 -16.88 -0.36
N SER A 42 -16.68 -17.90 -0.78
CA SER A 42 -17.14 -18.86 -1.78
C SER A 42 -18.31 -19.76 -1.27
N LEU A 43 -18.34 -20.00 0.04
CA LEU A 43 -19.44 -20.76 0.67
C LEU A 43 -20.68 -19.88 0.95
N ILE A 44 -20.49 -18.58 1.16
CA ILE A 44 -21.57 -17.65 1.48
C ILE A 44 -22.27 -17.16 0.21
N THR A 45 -21.55 -16.93 -0.89
CA THR A 45 -22.10 -16.31 -2.10
C THR A 45 -21.74 -17.13 -3.35
N SER A 46 -22.76 -17.48 -4.15
CA SER A 46 -22.58 -18.27 -5.39
C SER A 46 -21.80 -17.53 -6.48
N ASN A 47 -21.83 -16.19 -6.46
CA ASN A 47 -21.17 -15.36 -7.49
C ASN A 47 -19.70 -15.03 -7.17
N PHE A 48 -19.20 -15.43 -6.00
CA PHE A 48 -17.85 -15.04 -5.58
C PHE A 48 -16.75 -15.58 -6.50
N LEU A 49 -16.82 -16.86 -6.89
CA LEU A 49 -15.81 -17.54 -7.72
C LEU A 49 -15.96 -17.26 -9.22
N THR A 50 -16.89 -16.41 -9.65
CA THR A 50 -17.05 -16.10 -11.08
C THR A 50 -15.84 -15.30 -11.60
N GLY A 51 -15.44 -15.57 -12.86
CA GLY A 51 -14.34 -14.86 -13.50
C GLY A 51 -14.58 -13.34 -13.56
N THR A 52 -15.83 -12.92 -13.82
CA THR A 52 -16.22 -11.50 -13.81
C THR A 52 -16.00 -10.85 -12.46
N ASN A 53 -16.32 -11.55 -11.36
CA ASN A 53 -16.11 -11.02 -10.01
C ASN A 53 -14.61 -10.88 -9.70
N TRP A 54 -13.80 -11.86 -10.04
CA TRP A 54 -12.36 -11.79 -9.84
C TRP A 54 -11.71 -10.65 -10.62
N LEU A 55 -12.11 -10.43 -11.86
CA LEU A 55 -11.66 -9.30 -12.66
C LEU A 55 -12.07 -7.96 -12.02
N ASN A 56 -13.27 -7.89 -11.44
CA ASN A 56 -13.71 -6.72 -10.69
C ASN A 56 -12.90 -6.51 -9.39
N ILE A 57 -12.61 -7.58 -8.63
CA ILE A 57 -11.74 -7.48 -7.43
C ILE A 57 -10.39 -6.90 -7.81
N ILE A 58 -9.73 -7.45 -8.83
CA ILE A 58 -8.40 -7.01 -9.27
C ILE A 58 -8.44 -5.56 -9.78
N ARG A 59 -9.49 -5.20 -10.55
CA ARG A 59 -9.68 -3.81 -11.02
C ARG A 59 -9.85 -2.82 -9.87
N GLN A 60 -10.61 -3.18 -8.85
CA GLN A 60 -10.90 -2.29 -7.72
C GLN A 60 -9.75 -2.22 -6.73
N SER A 61 -8.97 -3.29 -6.57
CA SER A 61 -7.80 -3.32 -5.69
C SER A 61 -6.58 -2.61 -6.27
N ALA A 62 -6.53 -2.34 -7.58
CA ALA A 62 -5.37 -1.76 -8.22
C ALA A 62 -4.88 -0.42 -7.61
N PRO A 63 -5.74 0.57 -7.29
CA PRO A 63 -5.30 1.79 -6.61
C PRO A 63 -4.69 1.50 -5.23
N LEU A 64 -5.30 0.58 -4.47
CA LEU A 64 -4.78 0.15 -3.18
C LEU A 64 -3.40 -0.52 -3.32
N LEU A 65 -3.22 -1.41 -4.30
CA LEU A 65 -1.95 -2.07 -4.59
C LEU A 65 -0.84 -1.09 -4.97
N ILE A 66 -1.15 -0.09 -5.79
CA ILE A 66 -0.19 0.94 -6.21
C ILE A 66 0.34 1.71 -4.99
N VAL A 67 -0.56 2.22 -4.16
CA VAL A 67 -0.16 3.02 -3.00
C VAL A 67 0.46 2.14 -1.91
N ALA A 68 -0.07 0.94 -1.67
CA ALA A 68 0.49 0.01 -0.70
C ALA A 68 1.91 -0.44 -1.08
N THR A 69 2.22 -0.57 -2.37
CA THR A 69 3.59 -0.87 -2.84
C THR A 69 4.56 0.25 -2.45
N ALA A 70 4.20 1.51 -2.66
CA ALA A 70 5.01 2.65 -2.24
C ALA A 70 5.06 2.79 -0.71
N MET A 71 3.94 2.60 -0.04
CA MET A 71 3.84 2.61 1.42
C MET A 71 4.71 1.53 2.07
N THR A 72 4.91 0.39 1.41
CA THR A 72 5.86 -0.64 1.89
C THR A 72 7.28 -0.08 2.00
N LEU A 73 7.72 0.75 1.05
CA LEU A 73 9.01 1.44 1.14
C LEU A 73 9.03 2.42 2.31
N VAL A 74 7.95 3.22 2.48
CA VAL A 74 7.83 4.20 3.58
C VAL A 74 7.90 3.49 4.93
N ILE A 75 7.08 2.46 5.16
CA ILE A 75 7.05 1.72 6.43
C ILE A 75 8.36 0.97 6.66
N THR A 76 9.00 0.46 5.62
CA THR A 76 10.32 -0.19 5.73
C THR A 76 11.41 0.78 6.22
N THR A 77 11.31 2.10 5.96
CA THR A 77 12.21 3.11 6.56
C THR A 77 11.86 3.45 8.02
N GLY A 78 10.78 2.93 8.57
CA GLY A 78 10.24 3.29 9.89
C GLY A 78 9.34 4.51 9.87
N GLY A 79 8.94 5.00 8.68
CA GLY A 79 8.01 6.12 8.50
C GLY A 79 6.57 5.66 8.26
N ILE A 80 5.64 6.62 8.27
CA ILE A 80 4.24 6.42 7.88
C ILE A 80 3.81 7.65 7.06
N ASP A 81 3.06 7.44 5.98
CA ASP A 81 2.51 8.54 5.16
C ASP A 81 0.98 8.51 5.21
N LEU A 82 0.42 9.36 6.05
CA LEU A 82 -1.03 9.52 6.20
C LEU A 82 -1.64 10.41 5.12
N SER A 83 -0.81 11.17 4.37
CA SER A 83 -1.30 12.12 3.37
C SER A 83 -1.75 11.49 2.06
N VAL A 84 -1.52 10.18 1.86
CA VAL A 84 -1.79 9.49 0.59
C VAL A 84 -3.26 9.57 0.17
N GLY A 85 -4.22 9.50 1.13
CA GLY A 85 -5.66 9.59 0.84
C GLY A 85 -6.08 10.99 0.38
N SER A 86 -5.56 12.04 1.03
CA SER A 86 -5.83 13.43 0.64
C SER A 86 -5.11 13.81 -0.66
N THR A 87 -3.87 13.35 -0.87
CA THR A 87 -3.12 13.54 -2.13
C THR A 87 -3.85 12.90 -3.31
N LEU A 88 -4.35 11.68 -3.12
CA LEU A 88 -5.20 10.98 -4.09
C LEU A 88 -6.43 11.83 -4.47
N ALA A 89 -7.14 12.38 -3.46
CA ALA A 89 -8.33 13.20 -3.68
C ALA A 89 -8.00 14.50 -4.42
N LEU A 90 -6.98 15.22 -3.97
CA LEU A 90 -6.56 16.49 -4.59
C LEU A 90 -6.18 16.30 -6.05
N VAL A 91 -5.32 15.30 -6.33
CA VAL A 91 -4.88 15.03 -7.71
C VAL A 91 -6.04 14.57 -8.58
N GLY A 92 -6.93 13.71 -8.06
CA GLY A 92 -8.13 13.29 -8.78
C GLY A 92 -9.07 14.47 -9.11
N ALA A 93 -9.32 15.34 -8.14
CA ALA A 93 -10.14 16.54 -8.32
C ALA A 93 -9.54 17.52 -9.33
N LEU A 94 -8.24 17.85 -9.17
CA LEU A 94 -7.57 18.77 -10.11
C LEU A 94 -7.44 18.15 -11.51
N SER A 95 -7.28 16.85 -11.64
CA SER A 95 -7.31 16.18 -12.95
C SER A 95 -8.67 16.35 -13.63
N ALA A 96 -9.77 16.21 -12.91
CA ALA A 96 -11.11 16.43 -13.45
C ALA A 96 -11.32 17.90 -13.84
N ILE A 97 -10.92 18.86 -13.02
CA ILE A 97 -10.97 20.30 -13.31
C ILE A 97 -10.13 20.62 -14.56
N ALA A 98 -8.91 20.10 -14.63
CA ALA A 98 -7.99 20.35 -15.74
C ALA A 98 -8.53 19.84 -17.08
N LEU A 99 -9.18 18.68 -17.08
CA LEU A 99 -9.81 18.13 -18.28
C LEU A 99 -11.10 18.87 -18.67
N ASN A 100 -11.95 19.14 -17.67
CA ASN A 100 -13.30 19.66 -17.92
C ASN A 100 -13.34 21.18 -18.08
N SER A 101 -12.67 21.91 -17.18
CA SER A 101 -12.77 23.38 -17.12
C SER A 101 -11.64 24.07 -17.87
N TRP A 102 -10.41 23.51 -17.85
CA TRP A 102 -9.25 24.11 -18.53
C TRP A 102 -9.01 23.52 -19.93
N GLY A 103 -9.69 22.45 -20.29
CA GLY A 103 -9.56 21.79 -21.61
C GLY A 103 -8.15 21.26 -21.89
N LEU A 104 -7.37 20.92 -20.83
CA LEU A 104 -6.01 20.44 -21.01
C LEU A 104 -5.99 19.03 -21.60
N PRO A 105 -5.03 18.71 -22.48
CA PRO A 105 -4.90 17.37 -23.02
C PRO A 105 -4.48 16.36 -21.94
N TRP A 106 -5.02 15.15 -22.00
CA TRP A 106 -4.84 14.13 -20.99
C TRP A 106 -3.38 13.80 -20.61
N PRO A 107 -2.37 13.83 -21.53
CA PRO A 107 -0.98 13.57 -21.14
C PRO A 107 -0.41 14.66 -20.21
N VAL A 108 -0.82 15.92 -20.42
CA VAL A 108 -0.42 17.05 -19.55
C VAL A 108 -1.04 16.88 -18.17
N VAL A 109 -2.31 16.46 -18.11
CA VAL A 109 -3.00 16.19 -16.85
C VAL A 109 -2.35 15.04 -16.09
N LEU A 110 -1.96 13.97 -16.79
CA LEU A 110 -1.29 12.82 -16.19
C LEU A 110 0.07 13.20 -15.61
N LEU A 111 0.89 13.91 -16.39
CA LEU A 111 2.22 14.36 -15.95
C LEU A 111 2.09 15.39 -14.81
N GLY A 112 1.21 16.36 -14.95
CA GLY A 112 0.94 17.37 -13.92
C GLY A 112 0.46 16.75 -12.60
N GLY A 113 -0.42 15.76 -12.68
CA GLY A 113 -0.88 15.01 -11.51
C GLY A 113 0.25 14.26 -10.79
N LEU A 114 1.11 13.57 -11.54
CA LEU A 114 2.28 12.88 -10.97
C LEU A 114 3.27 13.87 -10.33
N LEU A 115 3.54 15.00 -10.98
CA LEU A 115 4.40 16.05 -10.45
C LEU A 115 3.82 16.67 -9.17
N LEU A 116 2.52 16.93 -9.13
CA LEU A 116 1.83 17.43 -7.95
C LEU A 116 1.91 16.45 -6.77
N GLY A 117 1.63 15.18 -7.01
CA GLY A 117 1.78 14.15 -5.97
C GLY A 117 3.23 14.01 -5.49
N GLY A 118 4.18 14.04 -6.42
CA GLY A 118 5.61 14.05 -6.09
C GLY A 118 6.01 15.29 -5.28
N PHE A 119 5.43 16.45 -5.56
CA PHE A 119 5.67 17.69 -4.82
C PHE A 119 5.12 17.61 -3.38
N VAL A 120 3.91 17.09 -3.18
CA VAL A 120 3.37 16.83 -1.84
C VAL A 120 4.28 15.86 -1.08
N GLY A 121 4.72 14.78 -1.73
CA GLY A 121 5.67 13.83 -1.15
C GLY A 121 7.03 14.49 -0.84
N ALA A 122 7.51 15.41 -1.67
CA ALA A 122 8.75 16.13 -1.43
C ALA A 122 8.65 17.06 -0.19
N ILE A 123 7.50 17.72 0.01
CA ILE A 123 7.23 18.50 1.22
C ILE A 123 7.31 17.60 2.46
N ASN A 124 6.61 16.47 2.46
CA ASN A 124 6.69 15.50 3.56
C ASN A 124 8.13 15.04 3.79
N GLY A 125 8.80 14.61 2.73
CA GLY A 125 10.17 14.12 2.79
C GLY A 125 11.16 15.17 3.30
N PHE A 126 10.97 16.46 2.97
CA PHE A 126 11.79 17.54 3.45
C PHE A 126 11.66 17.73 4.97
N PHE A 127 10.45 17.89 5.49
CA PHE A 127 10.24 18.08 6.92
C PHE A 127 10.67 16.85 7.75
N ILE A 128 10.49 15.65 7.22
CA ILE A 128 10.87 14.43 7.92
C ILE A 128 12.38 14.22 7.88
N ALA A 129 13.01 14.34 6.71
CA ALA A 129 14.40 13.95 6.52
C ALA A 129 15.39 15.06 6.89
N TYR A 130 15.05 16.34 6.67
CA TYR A 130 15.96 17.45 6.88
C TYR A 130 15.69 18.19 8.18
N GLU A 131 14.42 18.40 8.54
CA GLU A 131 14.03 19.06 9.80
C GLU A 131 13.91 18.07 10.98
N GLY A 132 13.85 16.73 10.69
CA GLY A 132 13.81 15.71 11.72
C GLY A 132 12.47 15.59 12.45
N ILE A 133 11.39 16.13 11.87
CA ILE A 133 10.05 16.05 12.48
C ILE A 133 9.51 14.63 12.30
N PRO A 134 8.88 14.02 13.33
CA PRO A 134 8.30 12.69 13.22
C PRO A 134 7.31 12.56 12.06
N ALA A 135 7.44 11.49 11.29
CA ALA A 135 6.72 11.28 10.04
C ALA A 135 5.21 11.40 10.19
N PHE A 136 4.64 10.81 11.27
CA PHE A 136 3.19 10.83 11.48
C PHE A 136 2.65 12.26 11.71
N ILE A 137 3.45 13.16 12.36
CA ILE A 137 3.04 14.55 12.60
C ILE A 137 3.01 15.32 11.28
N VAL A 138 4.08 15.20 10.48
CA VAL A 138 4.18 15.88 9.18
C VAL A 138 3.07 15.42 8.25
N THR A 139 2.90 14.11 8.09
CA THR A 139 1.95 13.56 7.13
C THR A 139 0.49 13.74 7.58
N LEU A 140 0.22 13.80 8.89
CA LEU A 140 -1.09 14.16 9.42
C LEU A 140 -1.44 15.63 9.13
N ALA A 141 -0.47 16.53 9.34
CA ALA A 141 -0.65 17.96 9.01
C ALA A 141 -0.87 18.14 7.50
N THR A 142 -0.06 17.45 6.67
CA THR A 142 -0.19 17.49 5.22
C THR A 142 -1.54 16.89 4.76
N LEU A 143 -2.01 15.80 5.40
CA LEU A 143 -3.35 15.25 5.14
C LEU A 143 -4.42 16.34 5.30
N ALA A 144 -4.39 17.08 6.40
CA ALA A 144 -5.37 18.13 6.67
C ALA A 144 -5.28 19.29 5.66
N VAL A 145 -4.06 19.76 5.37
CA VAL A 145 -3.83 20.87 4.41
C VAL A 145 -4.27 20.46 3.01
N VAL A 146 -3.82 19.30 2.52
CA VAL A 146 -4.12 18.81 1.16
C VAL A 146 -5.61 18.50 1.00
N ARG A 147 -6.27 17.97 2.04
CA ARG A 147 -7.72 17.76 2.07
C ARG A 147 -8.46 19.09 2.02
N GLY A 148 -8.02 20.08 2.80
CA GLY A 148 -8.57 21.44 2.78
C GLY A 148 -8.46 22.08 1.39
N ILE A 149 -7.31 21.96 0.73
CA ILE A 149 -7.13 22.45 -0.65
C ILE A 149 -8.07 21.73 -1.62
N ALA A 150 -8.21 20.39 -1.52
CA ALA A 150 -9.12 19.64 -2.36
C ALA A 150 -10.58 20.10 -2.20
N LEU A 151 -11.02 20.34 -0.97
CA LEU A 151 -12.35 20.89 -0.66
C LEU A 151 -12.51 22.31 -1.22
N LEU A 152 -11.51 23.16 -1.06
CA LEU A 152 -11.53 24.54 -1.54
C LEU A 152 -11.69 24.60 -3.07
N VAL A 153 -10.91 23.80 -3.82
CA VAL A 153 -10.93 23.86 -5.30
C VAL A 153 -12.18 23.20 -5.90
N THR A 154 -12.81 22.25 -5.18
CA THR A 154 -14.05 21.59 -5.62
C THR A 154 -15.29 22.19 -5.01
N GLN A 155 -15.16 23.03 -3.97
CA GLN A 155 -16.27 23.50 -3.14
C GLN A 155 -17.14 22.34 -2.61
N GLY A 156 -16.53 21.16 -2.41
CA GLY A 156 -17.21 19.94 -1.95
C GLY A 156 -17.99 19.19 -3.03
N TYR A 157 -18.06 19.72 -4.27
CA TYR A 157 -18.77 19.05 -5.37
C TYR A 157 -17.88 18.04 -6.10
N SER A 158 -18.52 17.04 -6.71
CA SER A 158 -17.88 16.12 -7.66
C SER A 158 -17.78 16.79 -9.02
N ILE A 159 -16.58 16.83 -9.60
CA ILE A 159 -16.30 17.43 -10.89
C ILE A 159 -16.30 16.32 -11.96
N PRO A 160 -17.16 16.39 -12.98
CA PRO A 160 -17.22 15.36 -14.02
C PRO A 160 -15.98 15.40 -14.91
N VAL A 161 -15.59 14.22 -15.42
CA VAL A 161 -14.58 14.06 -16.47
C VAL A 161 -15.31 13.91 -17.80
N PRO A 162 -14.87 14.61 -18.88
CA PRO A 162 -15.48 14.44 -20.21
C PRO A 162 -15.48 12.98 -20.64
N ALA A 163 -16.63 12.49 -21.11
CA ALA A 163 -16.83 11.06 -21.40
C ALA A 163 -15.97 10.56 -22.57
N ASP A 164 -15.66 11.42 -23.52
CA ASP A 164 -14.84 11.20 -24.71
C ASP A 164 -13.33 11.36 -24.46
N SER A 165 -12.95 11.77 -23.23
CA SER A 165 -11.55 11.94 -22.88
C SER A 165 -10.81 10.60 -22.83
N LEU A 166 -9.69 10.51 -23.54
CA LEU A 166 -8.77 9.36 -23.45
C LEU A 166 -8.20 9.13 -22.04
N PHE A 167 -8.33 10.12 -21.14
CA PHE A 167 -8.00 9.96 -19.73
C PHE A 167 -8.79 8.80 -19.08
N THR A 168 -10.05 8.59 -19.50
CA THR A 168 -10.88 7.50 -18.96
C THR A 168 -10.32 6.11 -19.27
N PHE A 169 -9.42 5.99 -20.25
CA PHE A 169 -8.77 4.74 -20.64
C PHE A 169 -8.00 4.11 -19.46
N ILE A 170 -7.28 4.91 -18.67
CA ILE A 170 -6.49 4.39 -17.54
C ILE A 170 -7.35 3.75 -16.43
N GLY A 171 -8.64 4.10 -16.33
CA GLY A 171 -9.57 3.58 -15.31
C GLY A 171 -10.61 2.59 -15.84
N ARG A 172 -10.94 2.63 -17.15
CA ARG A 172 -12.08 1.89 -17.73
C ARG A 172 -11.71 0.90 -18.81
N ALA A 173 -10.58 1.08 -19.49
CA ALA A 173 -10.21 0.22 -20.61
C ALA A 173 -9.93 -1.22 -20.18
N TRP A 174 -10.09 -2.11 -21.14
CA TRP A 174 -9.74 -3.52 -21.07
C TRP A 174 -8.73 -3.83 -22.17
N VAL A 175 -7.61 -4.44 -21.80
CA VAL A 175 -6.56 -4.84 -22.73
C VAL A 175 -6.44 -6.36 -22.66
N VAL A 176 -6.76 -7.03 -23.76
CA VAL A 176 -6.74 -8.51 -23.86
C VAL A 176 -7.55 -9.17 -22.71
N GLY A 177 -8.73 -8.60 -22.38
CA GLY A 177 -9.60 -9.13 -21.33
C GLY A 177 -9.17 -8.82 -19.89
N ILE A 178 -8.11 -8.02 -19.69
CA ILE A 178 -7.62 -7.60 -18.36
C ILE A 178 -7.93 -6.10 -18.18
N PRO A 179 -8.47 -5.67 -17.03
CA PRO A 179 -8.71 -4.26 -16.77
C PRO A 179 -7.39 -3.46 -16.74
N MET A 180 -7.35 -2.29 -17.40
CA MET A 180 -6.16 -1.42 -17.41
C MET A 180 -5.64 -1.03 -16.02
N PRO A 181 -6.50 -0.72 -15.02
CA PRO A 181 -6.02 -0.50 -13.64
C PRO A 181 -5.23 -1.68 -13.08
N ALA A 182 -5.65 -2.91 -13.37
CA ALA A 182 -4.96 -4.11 -12.89
C ALA A 182 -3.55 -4.23 -13.51
N LEU A 183 -3.41 -3.96 -14.79
CA LEU A 183 -2.11 -3.96 -15.49
C LEU A 183 -1.16 -2.92 -14.87
N LEU A 184 -1.66 -1.70 -14.60
CA LEU A 184 -0.90 -0.66 -13.92
C LEU A 184 -0.52 -1.09 -12.49
N GLY A 185 -1.44 -1.68 -11.74
CA GLY A 185 -1.18 -2.18 -10.39
C GLY A 185 -0.10 -3.26 -10.37
N ILE A 186 -0.17 -4.24 -11.29
CA ILE A 186 0.83 -5.30 -11.44
C ILE A 186 2.19 -4.70 -11.85
N LEU A 187 2.21 -3.77 -12.79
CA LEU A 187 3.46 -3.11 -13.21
C LEU A 187 4.15 -2.40 -12.04
N ILE A 188 3.42 -1.60 -11.27
CA ILE A 188 3.97 -0.89 -10.10
C ILE A 188 4.43 -1.88 -9.02
N LEU A 189 3.69 -2.96 -8.82
CA LEU A 189 4.07 -4.00 -7.86
C LEU A 189 5.37 -4.71 -8.28
N LEU A 190 5.54 -5.03 -9.57
CA LEU A 190 6.78 -5.61 -10.10
C LEU A 190 7.94 -4.64 -9.95
N ILE A 191 7.74 -3.36 -10.29
CA ILE A 191 8.76 -2.31 -10.09
C ILE A 191 9.13 -2.22 -8.60
N GLY A 192 8.14 -2.16 -7.70
CA GLY A 192 8.37 -2.11 -6.26
C GLY A 192 9.13 -3.33 -5.74
N HIS A 193 8.80 -4.53 -6.25
CA HIS A 193 9.51 -5.76 -5.91
C HIS A 193 10.99 -5.72 -6.34
N ILE A 194 11.25 -5.28 -7.56
CA ILE A 194 12.62 -5.12 -8.08
C ILE A 194 13.37 -4.06 -7.27
N VAL A 195 12.74 -2.92 -7.02
CA VAL A 195 13.34 -1.81 -6.26
C VAL A 195 13.71 -2.24 -4.85
N LEU A 196 12.79 -2.90 -4.13
CA LEU A 196 13.02 -3.27 -2.74
C LEU A 196 14.04 -4.41 -2.61
N ASN A 197 13.97 -5.45 -3.46
CA ASN A 197 14.74 -6.67 -3.27
C ASN A 197 16.04 -6.70 -4.08
N HIS A 198 16.10 -6.05 -5.24
CA HIS A 198 17.24 -6.19 -6.18
C HIS A 198 18.07 -4.91 -6.34
N MET A 199 17.51 -3.71 -6.05
CA MET A 199 18.25 -2.46 -6.23
C MET A 199 19.01 -2.03 -4.97
N ARG A 200 20.06 -1.21 -5.14
CA ARG A 200 20.79 -0.58 -4.02
C ARG A 200 19.87 0.29 -3.15
N PHE A 201 18.90 0.95 -3.79
CA PHE A 201 17.93 1.80 -3.10
C PHE A 201 17.12 1.02 -2.06
N GLY A 202 16.62 -0.17 -2.39
CA GLY A 202 15.87 -1.03 -1.44
C GLY A 202 16.73 -1.47 -0.25
N ARG A 203 18.01 -1.80 -0.49
CA ARG A 203 18.95 -2.10 0.60
C ARG A 203 19.16 -0.91 1.53
N TYR A 204 19.23 0.31 0.99
CA TYR A 204 19.35 1.53 1.80
C TYR A 204 18.08 1.80 2.60
N VAL A 205 16.90 1.61 2.02
CA VAL A 205 15.59 1.70 2.69
C VAL A 205 15.54 0.74 3.90
N THR A 206 15.91 -0.52 3.69
CA THR A 206 15.96 -1.54 4.76
C THR A 206 16.98 -1.21 5.84
N ALA A 207 18.18 -0.76 5.45
CA ALA A 207 19.24 -0.39 6.40
C ALA A 207 18.85 0.81 7.28
N ILE A 208 18.21 1.82 6.69
CA ILE A 208 17.72 3.01 7.42
C ILE A 208 16.67 2.61 8.45
N GLY A 209 15.71 1.77 8.07
CA GLY A 209 14.68 1.33 8.99
C GLY A 209 15.20 0.41 10.10
N ALA A 210 16.25 -0.36 9.84
CA ALA A 210 16.88 -1.20 10.86
C ALA A 210 17.70 -0.38 11.87
N ASN A 211 18.50 0.57 11.40
CA ASN A 211 19.29 1.48 12.22
C ASN A 211 19.74 2.68 11.37
N ALA A 212 19.03 3.79 11.48
CA ALA A 212 19.31 5.00 10.70
C ALA A 212 20.71 5.60 10.99
N GLU A 213 21.15 5.57 12.25
CA GLU A 213 22.48 6.08 12.63
C GLU A 213 23.60 5.16 12.11
N GLY A 214 23.43 3.83 12.21
CA GLY A 214 24.35 2.86 11.64
C GLY A 214 24.46 3.00 10.10
N ALA A 215 23.33 3.17 9.42
CA ALA A 215 23.29 3.42 7.98
C ALA A 215 24.04 4.72 7.60
N ARG A 216 23.86 5.80 8.37
CA ARG A 216 24.56 7.07 8.17
C ARG A 216 26.07 6.92 8.33
N ARG A 217 26.51 6.23 9.39
CA ARG A 217 27.95 5.95 9.64
C ARG A 217 28.58 5.08 8.57
N SER A 218 27.77 4.24 7.89
CA SER A 218 28.21 3.44 6.73
C SER A 218 28.24 4.22 5.42
N GLY A 219 28.05 5.56 5.45
CA GLY A 219 28.12 6.43 4.28
C GLY A 219 26.81 6.52 3.48
N ILE A 220 25.69 5.98 3.96
CA ILE A 220 24.40 6.12 3.29
C ILE A 220 23.83 7.51 3.56
N ASN A 221 23.46 8.24 2.49
CA ASN A 221 22.75 9.51 2.62
C ASN A 221 21.28 9.23 2.99
N THR A 222 21.03 9.06 4.31
CA THR A 222 19.71 8.73 4.85
C THR A 222 18.65 9.77 4.51
N LYS A 223 19.03 11.08 4.52
CA LYS A 223 18.12 12.19 4.20
C LYS A 223 17.59 12.09 2.76
N ALA A 224 18.50 11.92 1.81
CA ALA A 224 18.12 11.81 0.40
C ALA A 224 17.29 10.55 0.10
N VAL A 225 17.59 9.43 0.74
CA VAL A 225 16.81 8.19 0.58
C VAL A 225 15.40 8.37 1.15
N THR A 226 15.27 8.89 2.36
CA THR A 226 13.95 9.14 3.00
C THR A 226 13.12 10.10 2.15
N MET A 227 13.70 11.22 1.68
CA MET A 227 13.00 12.17 0.81
C MET A 227 12.47 11.49 -0.47
N LYS A 228 13.29 10.68 -1.15
CA LYS A 228 12.88 9.94 -2.36
C LYS A 228 11.73 8.97 -2.08
N VAL A 229 11.72 8.31 -0.93
CA VAL A 229 10.66 7.38 -0.54
C VAL A 229 9.31 8.11 -0.43
N TYR A 230 9.27 9.29 0.18
CA TYR A 230 8.04 10.09 0.27
C TYR A 230 7.61 10.66 -1.08
N ILE A 231 8.54 11.06 -1.95
CA ILE A 231 8.23 11.46 -3.34
C ILE A 231 7.55 10.31 -4.08
N ILE A 232 8.09 9.09 -3.98
CA ILE A 232 7.50 7.89 -4.60
C ILE A 232 6.09 7.62 -4.02
N SER A 233 5.90 7.80 -2.72
CA SER A 233 4.59 7.66 -2.06
C SER A 233 3.56 8.64 -2.61
N GLY A 234 3.92 9.92 -2.71
CA GLY A 234 3.05 10.94 -3.27
C GLY A 234 2.72 10.72 -4.75
N MET A 235 3.69 10.29 -5.57
CA MET A 235 3.44 9.93 -6.97
C MET A 235 2.52 8.72 -7.11
N ALA A 236 2.67 7.71 -6.25
CA ALA A 236 1.79 6.53 -6.22
C ALA A 236 0.36 6.92 -5.82
N ALA A 237 0.19 7.79 -4.82
CA ALA A 237 -1.10 8.34 -4.43
C ALA A 237 -1.76 9.13 -5.57
N ALA A 238 -0.99 9.95 -6.29
CA ALA A 238 -1.45 10.68 -7.46
C ALA A 238 -1.96 9.74 -8.57
N LEU A 239 -1.18 8.72 -8.92
CA LEU A 239 -1.56 7.74 -9.94
C LEU A 239 -2.85 7.01 -9.53
N ALA A 240 -2.96 6.58 -8.28
CA ALA A 240 -4.16 5.95 -7.76
C ALA A 240 -5.38 6.88 -7.84
N GLY A 241 -5.23 8.15 -7.50
CA GLY A 241 -6.27 9.18 -7.60
C GLY A 241 -6.76 9.36 -9.04
N MET A 242 -5.85 9.47 -9.99
CA MET A 242 -6.19 9.57 -11.42
C MET A 242 -6.91 8.31 -11.92
N ILE A 243 -6.49 7.11 -11.52
CA ILE A 243 -7.16 5.85 -11.90
C ILE A 243 -8.58 5.81 -11.33
N ILE A 244 -8.79 6.21 -10.06
CA ILE A 244 -10.13 6.22 -9.46
C ILE A 244 -11.00 7.26 -10.16
N THR A 245 -10.50 8.46 -10.41
CA THR A 245 -11.22 9.54 -11.13
C THR A 245 -11.60 9.10 -12.55
N ALA A 246 -10.67 8.49 -13.28
CA ALA A 246 -10.92 7.94 -14.61
C ALA A 246 -11.98 6.82 -14.58
N ARG A 247 -11.95 5.96 -13.58
CA ARG A 247 -12.90 4.85 -13.41
C ARG A 247 -14.31 5.35 -13.09
N LEU A 248 -14.43 6.28 -12.15
CA LEU A 248 -15.71 6.83 -11.71
C LEU A 248 -16.28 7.85 -12.70
N GLY A 249 -15.42 8.48 -13.52
CA GLY A 249 -15.80 9.57 -14.42
C GLY A 249 -16.00 10.90 -13.69
N SER A 250 -15.51 11.01 -12.48
CA SER A 250 -15.55 12.24 -11.69
C SER A 250 -14.44 12.30 -10.65
N GLY A 251 -13.91 13.49 -10.41
CA GLY A 251 -13.01 13.79 -9.31
C GLY A 251 -13.75 14.42 -8.14
N SER A 252 -13.46 13.99 -6.92
CA SER A 252 -14.11 14.49 -5.71
C SER A 252 -13.10 14.66 -4.58
N SER A 253 -13.25 15.75 -3.80
CA SER A 253 -12.47 16.01 -2.60
C SER A 253 -12.67 14.98 -1.48
N ASN A 254 -13.80 14.25 -1.49
CA ASN A 254 -14.12 13.21 -0.51
C ASN A 254 -13.57 11.83 -0.91
N GLN A 255 -13.00 11.69 -2.11
CA GLN A 255 -12.34 10.44 -2.50
C GLN A 255 -11.18 10.13 -1.55
N GLY A 256 -10.99 8.83 -1.30
CA GLY A 256 -9.86 8.36 -0.49
C GLY A 256 -9.95 8.72 0.99
N GLU A 257 -11.13 9.04 1.53
CA GLU A 257 -11.31 9.17 2.97
C GLU A 257 -11.12 7.81 3.65
N GLY A 258 -10.21 7.76 4.64
CA GLY A 258 -9.82 6.51 5.29
C GLY A 258 -8.97 5.56 4.44
N PHE A 259 -8.62 5.94 3.22
CA PHE A 259 -7.81 5.12 2.31
C PHE A 259 -6.39 4.89 2.85
N GLU A 260 -5.81 5.88 3.51
CA GLU A 260 -4.52 5.77 4.19
C GLU A 260 -4.50 4.63 5.21
N LEU A 261 -5.59 4.45 5.98
CA LEU A 261 -5.71 3.37 6.96
C LEU A 261 -5.79 2.00 6.27
N GLN A 262 -6.52 1.92 5.15
CA GLN A 262 -6.59 0.68 4.36
C GLN A 262 -5.23 0.31 3.77
N VAL A 263 -4.48 1.30 3.27
CA VAL A 263 -3.13 1.11 2.74
C VAL A 263 -2.18 0.59 3.81
N ILE A 264 -2.15 1.24 4.98
CA ILE A 264 -1.33 0.82 6.12
C ILE A 264 -1.72 -0.59 6.56
N ALA A 265 -3.03 -0.86 6.68
CA ALA A 265 -3.53 -2.18 7.05
C ALA A 265 -3.10 -3.27 6.06
N ALA A 266 -3.15 -3.01 4.74
CA ALA A 266 -2.70 -3.93 3.72
C ALA A 266 -1.21 -4.27 3.86
N VAL A 267 -0.37 -3.25 4.09
CA VAL A 267 1.08 -3.41 4.24
C VAL A 267 1.45 -4.15 5.52
N VAL A 268 0.80 -3.82 6.64
CA VAL A 268 1.05 -4.44 7.95
C VAL A 268 0.53 -5.88 7.99
N LEU A 269 -0.68 -6.12 7.47
CA LEU A 269 -1.23 -7.46 7.30
C LEU A 269 -0.31 -8.31 6.41
N GLY A 270 0.30 -7.69 5.39
CA GLY A 270 1.35 -8.27 4.56
C GLY A 270 2.69 -8.53 5.25
N SER A 271 2.74 -8.44 6.60
CA SER A 271 3.92 -8.74 7.42
C SER A 271 5.08 -7.75 7.30
N THR A 272 4.87 -6.55 6.77
CA THR A 272 5.85 -5.46 6.83
C THR A 272 5.92 -4.91 8.26
N SER A 273 7.13 -4.70 8.77
CA SER A 273 7.36 -4.22 10.14
C SER A 273 7.06 -2.73 10.28
N LEU A 274 6.14 -2.34 11.17
CA LEU A 274 5.88 -0.93 11.51
C LEU A 274 7.07 -0.21 12.15
N PHE A 275 8.02 -0.98 12.71
CA PHE A 275 9.23 -0.42 13.32
C PHE A 275 10.37 -0.24 12.30
N GLY A 276 10.11 -0.53 11.03
CA GLY A 276 11.11 -0.46 9.96
C GLY A 276 12.00 -1.70 9.87
N GLY A 277 12.97 -1.64 8.97
CA GLY A 277 14.02 -2.65 8.77
C GLY A 277 13.59 -3.91 8.03
N PHE A 278 12.29 -4.12 7.81
CA PHE A 278 11.78 -5.27 7.07
C PHE A 278 10.49 -4.94 6.35
N GLY A 279 10.43 -5.26 5.06
CA GLY A 279 9.23 -5.12 4.23
C GLY A 279 9.17 -6.18 3.14
N THR A 280 7.97 -6.53 2.70
CA THR A 280 7.76 -7.53 1.65
C THR A 280 6.64 -7.12 0.70
N ILE A 281 6.96 -6.96 -0.57
CA ILE A 281 5.99 -6.59 -1.61
C ILE A 281 4.99 -7.74 -1.87
N ILE A 282 5.45 -9.00 -1.80
CA ILE A 282 4.56 -10.17 -1.96
C ILE A 282 3.54 -10.22 -0.81
N GLY A 283 3.99 -9.95 0.43
CA GLY A 283 3.09 -9.84 1.56
C GLY A 283 2.08 -8.70 1.39
N THR A 284 2.53 -7.53 0.95
CA THR A 284 1.66 -6.38 0.66
C THR A 284 0.61 -6.71 -0.41
N LEU A 285 0.98 -7.44 -1.48
CA LEU A 285 0.02 -7.93 -2.48
C LEU A 285 -1.08 -8.77 -1.82
N LEU A 286 -0.69 -9.77 -1.02
CA LEU A 286 -1.64 -10.66 -0.34
C LEU A 286 -2.50 -9.89 0.67
N GLY A 287 -1.92 -8.95 1.40
CA GLY A 287 -2.65 -8.08 2.33
C GLY A 287 -3.70 -7.21 1.64
N ALA A 288 -3.32 -6.55 0.54
CA ALA A 288 -4.23 -5.73 -0.25
C ALA A 288 -5.35 -6.56 -0.90
N LEU A 289 -5.02 -7.74 -1.45
CA LEU A 289 -6.02 -8.65 -2.01
C LEU A 289 -6.95 -9.20 -0.93
N SER A 290 -6.45 -9.48 0.28
CA SER A 290 -7.30 -9.92 1.40
C SER A 290 -8.33 -8.85 1.76
N ILE A 291 -7.93 -7.57 1.86
CA ILE A 291 -8.85 -6.46 2.11
C ILE A 291 -9.88 -6.34 0.97
N ALA A 292 -9.42 -6.44 -0.28
CA ALA A 292 -10.31 -6.36 -1.44
C ALA A 292 -11.34 -7.52 -1.48
N VAL A 293 -10.90 -8.73 -1.15
CA VAL A 293 -11.76 -9.92 -1.06
C VAL A 293 -12.79 -9.76 0.05
N ILE A 294 -12.38 -9.26 1.22
CA ILE A 294 -13.31 -9.01 2.34
C ILE A 294 -14.36 -7.97 1.93
N GLN A 295 -13.95 -6.84 1.37
CA GLN A 295 -14.88 -5.80 0.93
C GLN A 295 -15.84 -6.31 -0.14
N ASN A 296 -15.33 -7.01 -1.15
CA ASN A 296 -16.15 -7.59 -2.21
C ASN A 296 -17.12 -8.65 -1.67
N GLY A 297 -16.63 -9.56 -0.82
CA GLY A 297 -17.47 -10.61 -0.23
C GLY A 297 -18.60 -10.05 0.63
N LEU A 298 -18.34 -9.01 1.43
CA LEU A 298 -19.37 -8.33 2.23
C LEU A 298 -20.44 -7.66 1.34
N ILE A 299 -20.00 -7.03 0.23
CA ILE A 299 -20.94 -6.43 -0.75
C ILE A 299 -21.79 -7.50 -1.42
N LEU A 300 -21.19 -8.62 -1.87
CA LEU A 300 -21.92 -9.74 -2.48
C LEU A 300 -22.86 -10.44 -1.50
N SER A 301 -22.58 -10.38 -0.19
CA SER A 301 -23.45 -10.87 0.87
C SER A 301 -24.60 -9.91 1.19
N HIS A 302 -24.81 -8.84 0.39
CA HIS A 302 -25.83 -7.81 0.59
C HIS A 302 -25.74 -7.09 1.94
N ILE A 303 -24.54 -7.07 2.55
CA ILE A 303 -24.30 -6.29 3.77
C ILE A 303 -24.26 -4.81 3.39
N SER A 304 -25.03 -3.99 4.11
CA SER A 304 -25.08 -2.55 3.87
C SER A 304 -23.68 -1.93 3.91
N PRO A 305 -23.34 -1.01 2.99
CA PRO A 305 -22.04 -0.33 2.95
C PRO A 305 -21.63 0.32 4.28
N PHE A 306 -22.58 0.76 5.10
CA PHE A 306 -22.33 1.32 6.42
C PHE A 306 -21.73 0.30 7.40
N TYR A 307 -22.13 -0.96 7.32
CA TYR A 307 -21.54 -2.04 8.12
C TYR A 307 -20.25 -2.58 7.53
N THR A 308 -20.06 -2.44 6.23
CA THR A 308 -18.85 -2.95 5.55
C THR A 308 -17.57 -2.33 6.13
N GLN A 309 -17.59 -1.05 6.47
CA GLN A 309 -16.43 -0.37 7.04
C GLN A 309 -16.14 -0.88 8.46
N ILE A 310 -17.16 -1.07 9.29
CA ILE A 310 -17.02 -1.62 10.65
C ILE A 310 -16.49 -3.07 10.57
N ALA A 311 -17.13 -3.89 9.74
CA ALA A 311 -16.74 -5.29 9.56
C ALA A 311 -15.30 -5.42 9.04
N THR A 312 -14.93 -4.64 8.03
CA THR A 312 -13.57 -4.64 7.47
C THR A 312 -12.55 -4.26 8.53
N GLY A 313 -12.77 -3.18 9.28
CA GLY A 313 -11.88 -2.75 10.36
C GLY A 313 -11.73 -3.81 11.44
N THR A 314 -12.82 -4.43 11.86
CA THR A 314 -12.82 -5.51 12.86
C THR A 314 -12.07 -6.74 12.37
N ILE A 315 -12.33 -7.19 11.14
CA ILE A 315 -11.66 -8.36 10.56
C ILE A 315 -10.16 -8.12 10.44
N ILE A 316 -9.75 -6.92 9.99
CA ILE A 316 -8.32 -6.56 9.89
C ILE A 316 -7.67 -6.57 11.27
N LEU A 317 -8.31 -5.99 12.29
CA LEU A 317 -7.78 -5.98 13.66
C LEU A 317 -7.58 -7.39 14.20
N LEU A 318 -8.60 -8.25 14.03
CA LEU A 318 -8.53 -9.64 14.44
C LEU A 318 -7.44 -10.41 13.69
N ALA A 319 -7.31 -10.20 12.38
CA ALA A 319 -6.29 -10.84 11.56
C ALA A 319 -4.87 -10.44 11.99
N ILE A 320 -4.63 -9.15 12.27
CA ILE A 320 -3.34 -8.65 12.77
C ILE A 320 -3.06 -9.22 14.16
N TRP A 321 -4.05 -9.23 15.04
CA TRP A 321 -3.92 -9.79 16.39
C TRP A 321 -3.58 -11.28 16.37
N LEU A 322 -4.29 -12.06 15.53
CA LEU A 322 -4.05 -13.49 15.34
C LEU A 322 -2.63 -13.74 14.79
N ASN A 323 -2.22 -12.99 13.79
CA ASN A 323 -0.89 -13.10 13.19
C ASN A 323 0.22 -12.82 14.21
N THR A 324 0.05 -11.79 15.04
CA THR A 324 1.07 -11.41 16.03
C THR A 324 1.14 -12.36 17.22
N ARG A 325 0.02 -12.91 17.67
CA ARG A 325 -0.03 -13.74 18.88
C ARG A 325 0.18 -15.23 18.64
N ILE A 326 -0.39 -15.77 17.57
CA ILE A 326 -0.44 -17.22 17.33
C ILE A 326 0.64 -17.65 16.36
N LEU A 327 0.83 -16.91 15.26
CA LEU A 327 1.70 -17.33 14.17
C LEU A 327 3.15 -16.82 14.29
N ASN A 328 3.40 -15.79 15.13
CA ASN A 328 4.74 -15.25 15.41
C ASN A 328 5.01 -15.08 16.92
N PRO A 329 4.92 -16.14 17.74
CA PRO A 329 5.09 -16.04 19.20
C PRO A 329 6.51 -15.60 19.63
N THR A 330 7.53 -15.79 18.79
CA THR A 330 8.92 -15.41 19.08
C THR A 330 9.15 -13.90 19.17
N ARG A 331 8.29 -13.07 18.57
CA ARG A 331 8.36 -11.61 18.70
C ARG A 331 7.72 -11.08 19.99
N SER A 332 6.85 -11.84 20.63
CA SER A 332 6.21 -11.47 21.91
C SER A 332 7.12 -11.72 23.13
N ALA A 333 7.97 -12.73 23.06
CA ALA A 333 8.88 -13.09 24.17
C ALA A 333 10.08 -12.15 24.37
N ALA A 334 10.37 -11.28 23.39
CA ALA A 334 11.47 -10.30 23.48
C ALA A 334 11.07 -8.98 24.17
N LYS A 335 9.85 -8.85 24.68
CA LYS A 335 9.30 -7.65 25.33
C LYS A 335 8.84 -7.88 26.78
N GLY A 336 9.18 -9.05 27.37
CA GLY A 336 8.95 -9.37 28.78
C GLY A 336 10.21 -9.30 29.63
#